data_985a9b3968df495f35aaded920a375c6
#
_entry.id   985a9b3968df495f35aaded920a375c6
#
_cell.length_a   1.000
_cell.length_b   1.000
_cell.length_c   1.000
_cell.angle_alpha   90.00
_cell.angle_beta   90.00
_cell.angle_gamma   90.00
#
_symmetry.space_group_name_H-M   'P 1'
#
loop_
_entity.id
_entity.type
_entity.pdbx_description
1 polymer ?
#
loop_
_entity_poly.entity_id
_entity_poly.type
_entity_poly.pdbx_seq_one_letter_code
_entity_poly.pdbx_strand_id
1 'polypeptide(L)'
;MNKNFLNLLFKWNDGIERGAKAKLAKTLGITQSIVGSWIMGRQKPGEVNIRKMSVIFGVSARTLKEIFGIVDNTMTGEKYIPHSPAILPEDYASIGAIPLTPSNTIKLPILADVPAGLPEFSERDVEMFVDIPRFMFPGADFVVKCIGDSLEPEIKKGDFCVIKKMTDALDAKPMLVKTTDGICMKIVRKDKEGKTWLCSLNPNYKPFISEEITIIGLVMGRWNRTDRHNYHVELPEG
;
A
#
# COMPACT_ATOMS: atom_id res chain seq x y z
N MET A 1 -19.88 -19.36 -20.26
CA MET A 1 -18.46 -19.20 -20.61
C MET A 1 -18.05 -17.74 -20.38
N ASN A 2 -17.01 -17.52 -19.58
CA ASN A 2 -16.51 -16.17 -19.28
C ASN A 2 -15.57 -15.67 -20.40
N LYS A 3 -16.17 -15.00 -21.39
CA LYS A 3 -15.43 -14.51 -22.57
C LYS A 3 -14.36 -13.47 -22.19
N ASN A 4 -14.64 -12.60 -21.20
CA ASN A 4 -13.72 -11.55 -20.78
C ASN A 4 -12.46 -12.15 -20.14
N PHE A 5 -12.62 -13.16 -19.30
CA PHE A 5 -11.49 -13.86 -18.71
C PHE A 5 -10.68 -14.65 -19.77
N LEU A 6 -11.36 -15.25 -20.73
CA LEU A 6 -10.70 -15.98 -21.81
C LEU A 6 -9.85 -15.04 -22.67
N ASN A 7 -10.36 -13.88 -23.02
CA ASN A 7 -9.64 -12.85 -23.76
C ASN A 7 -8.41 -12.34 -23.00
N LEU A 8 -8.55 -12.12 -21.69
CA LEU A 8 -7.44 -11.71 -20.85
C LEU A 8 -6.35 -12.78 -20.78
N LEU A 9 -6.76 -14.05 -20.64
CA LEU A 9 -5.86 -15.20 -20.62
C LEU A 9 -5.07 -15.35 -21.94
N PHE A 10 -5.74 -15.17 -23.07
CA PHE A 10 -5.09 -15.25 -24.39
C PHE A 10 -4.11 -14.09 -24.59
N LYS A 11 -4.54 -12.87 -24.26
CA LYS A 11 -3.67 -11.70 -24.35
C LYS A 11 -2.38 -11.89 -23.53
N TRP A 12 -2.49 -12.45 -22.34
CA TRP A 12 -1.33 -12.76 -21.49
C TRP A 12 -0.43 -13.87 -22.07
N ASN A 13 -0.99 -14.80 -22.82
CA ASN A 13 -0.24 -15.87 -23.47
C ASN A 13 0.10 -15.53 -24.93
N ASP A 14 0.49 -14.28 -25.20
CA ASP A 14 0.94 -13.79 -26.52
C ASP A 14 -0.08 -14.01 -27.65
N GLY A 15 -1.36 -14.00 -27.32
CA GLY A 15 -2.46 -14.26 -28.26
C GLY A 15 -2.66 -15.75 -28.60
N ILE A 16 -1.90 -16.66 -28.01
CA ILE A 16 -1.94 -18.10 -28.29
C ILE A 16 -2.91 -18.80 -27.35
N GLU A 17 -3.97 -19.40 -27.91
CA GLU A 17 -4.96 -20.16 -27.12
C GLU A 17 -4.38 -21.47 -26.57
N ARG A 18 -3.59 -22.16 -27.40
CA ARG A 18 -3.02 -23.46 -27.06
C ARG A 18 -2.03 -23.33 -25.91
N GLY A 19 -2.25 -24.10 -24.85
CA GLY A 19 -1.37 -24.10 -23.67
C GLY A 19 -1.62 -23.03 -22.63
N ALA A 20 -2.42 -21.98 -22.93
CA ALA A 20 -2.70 -20.89 -21.99
C ALA A 20 -3.26 -21.35 -20.63
N LYS A 21 -4.18 -22.31 -20.62
CA LYS A 21 -4.72 -22.92 -19.39
C LYS A 21 -3.63 -23.64 -18.58
N ALA A 22 -2.78 -24.42 -19.26
CA ALA A 22 -1.72 -25.17 -18.61
C ALA A 22 -0.68 -24.22 -18.00
N LYS A 23 -0.29 -23.18 -18.72
CA LYS A 23 0.66 -22.16 -18.28
C LYS A 23 0.13 -21.44 -17.06
N LEU A 24 -1.13 -20.96 -17.08
CA LEU A 24 -1.74 -20.29 -15.93
C LEU A 24 -1.87 -21.22 -14.72
N ALA A 25 -2.32 -22.46 -14.92
CA ALA A 25 -2.46 -23.44 -13.84
C ALA A 25 -1.11 -23.70 -13.15
N LYS A 26 -0.05 -23.86 -13.91
CA LYS A 26 1.32 -24.02 -13.41
C LYS A 26 1.79 -22.81 -12.64
N THR A 27 1.56 -21.61 -13.16
CA THR A 27 1.97 -20.34 -12.52
C THR A 27 1.23 -20.10 -11.19
N LEU A 28 -0.05 -20.47 -11.11
CA LEU A 28 -0.84 -20.32 -9.89
C LEU A 28 -0.66 -21.46 -8.87
N GLY A 29 -0.04 -22.58 -9.26
CA GLY A 29 0.07 -23.78 -8.43
C GLY A 29 -1.26 -24.53 -8.27
N ILE A 30 -2.12 -24.53 -9.29
CA ILE A 30 -3.44 -25.19 -9.30
C ILE A 30 -3.58 -26.14 -10.50
N THR A 31 -4.68 -26.89 -10.54
CA THR A 31 -4.94 -27.81 -11.67
C THR A 31 -5.56 -27.08 -12.86
N GLN A 32 -5.34 -27.61 -14.08
CA GLN A 32 -5.96 -27.09 -15.31
C GLN A 32 -7.50 -27.17 -15.27
N SER A 33 -8.04 -28.15 -14.53
CA SER A 33 -9.48 -28.31 -14.34
C SER A 33 -10.09 -27.12 -13.63
N ILE A 34 -9.40 -26.56 -12.62
CA ILE A 34 -9.84 -25.37 -11.90
C ILE A 34 -9.88 -24.15 -12.84
N VAL A 35 -8.82 -23.92 -13.63
CA VAL A 35 -8.79 -22.86 -14.64
C VAL A 35 -9.90 -23.05 -15.67
N GLY A 36 -10.13 -24.29 -16.10
CA GLY A 36 -11.24 -24.64 -17.01
C GLY A 36 -12.60 -24.32 -16.40
N SER A 37 -12.81 -24.59 -15.12
CA SER A 37 -14.06 -24.25 -14.39
C SER A 37 -14.29 -22.74 -14.32
N TRP A 38 -13.25 -21.94 -14.17
CA TRP A 38 -13.35 -20.48 -14.21
C TRP A 38 -13.72 -19.96 -15.60
N ILE A 39 -13.13 -20.51 -16.66
CA ILE A 39 -13.46 -20.16 -18.04
C ILE A 39 -14.93 -20.51 -18.35
N MET A 40 -15.39 -21.65 -17.90
CA MET A 40 -16.78 -22.08 -18.11
C MET A 40 -17.78 -21.35 -17.19
N GLY A 41 -17.31 -20.57 -16.24
CA GLY A 41 -18.16 -19.88 -15.26
C GLY A 41 -18.80 -20.79 -14.21
N ARG A 42 -18.30 -22.01 -14.07
CA ARG A 42 -18.81 -23.01 -13.08
C ARG A 42 -18.35 -22.70 -11.66
N GLN A 43 -17.18 -22.09 -11.54
CA GLN A 43 -16.59 -21.65 -10.27
C GLN A 43 -15.98 -20.26 -10.44
N LYS A 44 -15.86 -19.54 -9.34
CA LYS A 44 -15.16 -18.26 -9.28
C LYS A 44 -13.83 -18.46 -8.54
N PRO A 45 -12.75 -17.75 -8.93
CA PRO A 45 -11.50 -17.79 -8.19
C PRO A 45 -11.68 -17.15 -6.80
N GLY A 46 -11.04 -17.74 -5.79
CA GLY A 46 -10.95 -17.15 -4.46
C GLY A 46 -9.98 -15.97 -4.44
N GLU A 47 -10.00 -15.19 -3.35
CA GLU A 47 -9.26 -13.94 -3.18
C GLU A 47 -7.75 -14.09 -3.46
N VAL A 48 -7.14 -15.16 -2.98
CA VAL A 48 -5.71 -15.46 -3.20
C VAL A 48 -5.39 -15.58 -4.69
N ASN A 49 -6.24 -16.26 -5.46
CA ASN A 49 -6.03 -16.44 -6.89
C ASN A 49 -6.35 -15.16 -7.68
N ILE A 50 -7.31 -14.34 -7.23
CA ILE A 50 -7.58 -13.02 -7.79
C ILE A 50 -6.34 -12.13 -7.65
N ARG A 51 -5.72 -12.07 -6.47
CA ARG A 51 -4.50 -11.29 -6.23
C ARG A 51 -3.33 -11.77 -7.09
N LYS A 52 -3.08 -13.07 -7.13
CA LYS A 52 -2.02 -13.65 -7.99
C LYS A 52 -2.26 -13.32 -9.47
N MET A 53 -3.48 -13.48 -9.96
CA MET A 53 -3.82 -13.18 -11.35
C MET A 53 -3.72 -11.69 -11.66
N SER A 54 -4.01 -10.79 -10.72
CA SER A 54 -3.87 -9.35 -10.93
C SER A 54 -2.42 -8.96 -11.26
N VAL A 55 -1.47 -9.57 -10.57
CA VAL A 55 -0.03 -9.39 -10.84
C VAL A 55 0.35 -10.00 -12.20
N ILE A 56 -0.07 -11.24 -12.46
CA ILE A 56 0.25 -11.99 -13.68
C ILE A 56 -0.27 -11.28 -14.93
N PHE A 57 -1.49 -10.78 -14.89
CA PHE A 57 -2.14 -10.15 -16.04
C PHE A 57 -1.92 -8.64 -16.12
N GLY A 58 -1.32 -8.02 -15.10
CA GLY A 58 -1.12 -6.57 -15.04
C GLY A 58 -2.43 -5.78 -14.96
N VAL A 59 -3.48 -6.37 -14.36
CA VAL A 59 -4.80 -5.74 -14.17
C VAL A 59 -5.16 -5.68 -12.68
N SER A 60 -6.00 -4.72 -12.29
CA SER A 60 -6.40 -4.61 -10.89
C SER A 60 -7.20 -5.82 -10.41
N ALA A 61 -7.08 -6.18 -9.13
CA ALA A 61 -7.90 -7.24 -8.51
C ALA A 61 -9.40 -6.93 -8.66
N ARG A 62 -9.78 -5.66 -8.64
CA ARG A 62 -11.14 -5.20 -8.88
C ARG A 62 -11.62 -5.56 -10.28
N THR A 63 -10.82 -5.26 -11.32
CA THR A 63 -11.15 -5.62 -12.71
C THR A 63 -11.36 -7.13 -12.85
N LEU A 64 -10.53 -7.94 -12.18
CA LEU A 64 -10.73 -9.39 -12.16
C LEU A 64 -12.02 -9.79 -11.46
N LYS A 65 -12.33 -9.20 -10.30
CA LYS A 65 -13.59 -9.45 -9.60
C LYS A 65 -14.79 -9.12 -10.46
N GLU A 66 -14.76 -8.00 -11.17
CA GLU A 66 -15.81 -7.60 -12.14
C GLU A 66 -15.93 -8.64 -13.27
N ILE A 67 -14.81 -9.08 -13.86
CA ILE A 67 -14.78 -10.13 -14.90
C ILE A 67 -15.44 -11.43 -14.42
N PHE A 68 -15.22 -11.79 -13.15
CA PHE A 68 -15.81 -13.00 -12.56
C PHE A 68 -17.18 -12.78 -11.91
N GLY A 69 -17.70 -11.56 -11.92
CA GLY A 69 -18.96 -11.22 -11.26
C GLY A 69 -18.91 -11.49 -9.74
N ILE A 70 -17.76 -11.22 -9.12
CA ILE A 70 -17.58 -11.30 -7.68
C ILE A 70 -17.96 -9.93 -7.11
N VAL A 71 -19.05 -9.89 -6.35
CA VAL A 71 -19.48 -8.67 -5.65
C VAL A 71 -18.75 -8.61 -4.32
N ASP A 72 -17.99 -7.57 -4.08
CA ASP A 72 -17.40 -7.29 -2.76
C ASP A 72 -18.52 -6.84 -1.81
N ASN A 73 -19.06 -7.75 -1.01
CA ASN A 73 -20.06 -7.45 0.01
C ASN A 73 -19.50 -6.63 1.20
N THR A 74 -18.27 -6.15 1.12
CA THR A 74 -17.65 -5.30 2.15
C THR A 74 -17.96 -3.82 1.99
N MET A 75 -18.75 -3.44 0.98
CA MET A 75 -19.26 -2.09 0.83
C MET A 75 -20.80 -2.11 0.83
N THR A 76 -21.38 -2.15 2.03
CA THR A 76 -22.78 -1.77 2.22
C THR A 76 -22.93 -0.27 1.95
N GLY A 77 -23.59 0.08 0.86
CA GLY A 77 -24.45 1.24 0.83
C GLY A 77 -23.98 2.53 0.20
N GLU A 78 -22.91 2.57 -0.62
CA GLU A 78 -22.74 3.72 -1.51
C GLU A 78 -22.40 3.26 -2.93
N LYS A 79 -23.20 3.74 -3.88
CA LYS A 79 -22.88 3.70 -5.29
C LYS A 79 -21.52 4.39 -5.46
N TYR A 80 -20.44 3.59 -5.58
CA TYR A 80 -19.18 4.12 -6.08
C TYR A 80 -19.47 4.60 -7.50
N ILE A 81 -19.60 5.89 -7.66
CA ILE A 81 -19.48 6.53 -8.97
C ILE A 81 -18.00 6.35 -9.31
N PRO A 82 -17.63 5.53 -10.32
CA PRO A 82 -16.27 5.58 -10.80
C PRO A 82 -16.04 7.04 -11.15
N HIS A 83 -15.10 7.68 -10.45
CA HIS A 83 -14.57 8.91 -11.01
C HIS A 83 -13.99 8.46 -12.35
N SER A 84 -14.71 8.71 -13.44
CA SER A 84 -14.09 8.86 -14.75
C SER A 84 -12.78 9.58 -14.49
N PRO A 85 -11.66 9.21 -15.14
CA PRO A 85 -10.48 10.05 -15.08
C PRO A 85 -11.04 11.46 -15.25
N ALA A 86 -10.98 12.24 -14.17
CA ALA A 86 -11.57 13.55 -14.20
C ALA A 86 -10.86 14.20 -15.38
N ILE A 87 -11.59 14.35 -16.50
CA ILE A 87 -11.20 15.28 -17.52
C ILE A 87 -11.25 16.57 -16.74
N LEU A 88 -10.08 16.95 -16.21
CA LEU A 88 -9.93 18.24 -15.58
C LEU A 88 -10.33 19.21 -16.67
N PRO A 89 -11.38 20.02 -16.50
CA PRO A 89 -11.69 21.07 -17.46
C PRO A 89 -10.40 21.81 -17.78
N GLU A 90 -10.20 22.23 -19.02
CA GLU A 90 -9.01 22.97 -19.46
C GLU A 90 -8.70 24.17 -18.54
N ASP A 91 -9.71 24.65 -17.83
CA ASP A 91 -9.65 25.72 -16.84
C ASP A 91 -8.83 25.40 -15.57
N TYR A 92 -8.62 24.12 -15.22
CA TYR A 92 -7.83 23.79 -14.03
C TYR A 92 -6.33 24.09 -14.18
N ALA A 93 -5.81 24.10 -15.40
CA ALA A 93 -4.44 24.54 -15.67
C ALA A 93 -4.27 26.01 -15.29
N SER A 94 -5.29 26.82 -15.45
CA SER A 94 -5.28 28.26 -15.13
C SER A 94 -5.17 28.53 -13.63
N ILE A 95 -5.59 27.61 -12.77
CA ILE A 95 -5.48 27.70 -11.30
C ILE A 95 -4.28 26.91 -10.74
N GLY A 96 -3.38 26.45 -11.61
CA GLY A 96 -2.17 25.72 -11.21
C GLY A 96 -2.40 24.28 -10.78
N ALA A 97 -3.55 23.69 -11.09
CA ALA A 97 -3.80 22.28 -10.82
C ALA A 97 -2.92 21.39 -11.72
N ILE A 98 -2.19 20.48 -11.12
CA ILE A 98 -1.31 19.55 -11.83
C ILE A 98 -2.02 18.17 -11.87
N PRO A 99 -2.42 17.69 -13.05
CA PRO A 99 -3.01 16.36 -13.15
C PRO A 99 -1.99 15.28 -12.79
N LEU A 100 -2.42 14.26 -12.07
CA LEU A 100 -1.58 13.10 -11.78
C LEU A 100 -1.41 12.27 -13.05
N THR A 101 -0.18 12.16 -13.52
CA THR A 101 0.20 11.37 -14.68
C THR A 101 1.31 10.39 -14.28
N PRO A 102 1.55 9.32 -15.03
CA PRO A 102 2.66 8.42 -14.75
C PRO A 102 4.03 9.10 -14.71
N SER A 103 4.19 10.25 -15.39
CA SER A 103 5.44 11.01 -15.40
C SER A 103 5.68 11.81 -14.13
N ASN A 104 4.62 12.21 -13.40
CA ASN A 104 4.72 13.01 -12.18
C ASN A 104 4.32 12.26 -10.90
N THR A 105 4.04 10.96 -11.00
CA THR A 105 3.83 10.07 -9.88
C THR A 105 5.03 9.15 -9.65
N ILE A 106 5.13 8.62 -8.45
CA ILE A 106 6.01 7.51 -8.09
C ILE A 106 5.16 6.39 -7.51
N LYS A 107 5.41 5.16 -7.98
CA LYS A 107 4.75 3.97 -7.46
C LYS A 107 5.55 3.42 -6.30
N LEU A 108 4.98 3.46 -5.09
CA LEU A 108 5.62 2.97 -3.88
C LEU A 108 4.96 1.67 -3.41
N PRO A 109 5.75 0.67 -2.98
CA PRO A 109 5.22 -0.51 -2.31
C PRO A 109 4.74 -0.14 -0.91
N ILE A 110 3.57 -0.65 -0.52
CA ILE A 110 3.12 -0.67 0.87
C ILE A 110 3.50 -2.03 1.44
N LEU A 111 4.29 -2.02 2.50
CA LEU A 111 4.75 -3.23 3.14
C LEU A 111 3.79 -3.65 4.24
N ALA A 112 3.41 -4.93 4.26
CA ALA A 112 2.62 -5.53 5.34
C ALA A 112 3.42 -5.60 6.63
N ASP A 113 4.67 -6.06 6.51
CA ASP A 113 5.66 -6.10 7.56
C ASP A 113 6.99 -5.58 7.01
N VAL A 114 7.77 -4.94 7.85
CA VAL A 114 9.13 -4.51 7.49
C VAL A 114 10.08 -5.66 7.80
N PRO A 115 10.76 -6.25 6.80
CA PRO A 115 11.70 -7.33 7.06
C PRO A 115 12.81 -6.90 8.03
N ALA A 116 13.18 -7.80 8.93
CA ALA A 116 14.20 -7.54 9.96
C ALA A 116 15.62 -7.34 9.39
N GLY A 117 15.84 -7.63 8.11
CA GLY A 117 17.09 -7.44 7.38
C GLY A 117 16.87 -6.62 6.12
N LEU A 118 17.28 -5.33 6.12
CA LEU A 118 17.43 -4.58 4.88
C LEU A 118 18.74 -4.98 4.20
N PRO A 119 18.82 -5.20 2.88
CA PRO A 119 18.55 -4.12 1.92
C PRO A 119 17.45 -4.38 0.88
N GLU A 120 16.87 -5.54 0.79
CA GLU A 120 15.93 -5.83 -0.29
C GLU A 120 14.60 -6.37 0.25
N PHE A 121 13.50 -5.69 -0.14
CA PHE A 121 12.16 -6.24 0.07
C PHE A 121 11.94 -7.37 -0.94
N SER A 122 11.43 -8.49 -0.47
CA SER A 122 10.92 -9.53 -1.37
C SER A 122 9.52 -9.13 -1.85
N GLU A 123 9.11 -9.65 -3.00
CA GLU A 123 7.73 -9.47 -3.47
C GLU A 123 6.67 -9.96 -2.47
N ARG A 124 7.07 -10.82 -1.53
CA ARG A 124 6.21 -11.37 -0.46
C ARG A 124 5.89 -10.35 0.62
N ASP A 125 6.75 -9.35 0.80
CA ASP A 125 6.60 -8.32 1.84
C ASP A 125 5.67 -7.19 1.37
N VAL A 126 5.36 -7.13 0.07
CA VAL A 126 4.54 -6.09 -0.53
C VAL A 126 3.06 -6.47 -0.47
N GLU A 127 2.27 -5.69 0.28
CA GLU A 127 0.83 -5.87 0.34
C GLU A 127 0.14 -5.30 -0.90
N MET A 128 0.51 -4.09 -1.31
CA MET A 128 0.01 -3.40 -2.49
C MET A 128 0.96 -2.29 -2.93
N PHE A 129 0.65 -1.65 -4.06
CA PHE A 129 1.33 -0.44 -4.50
C PHE A 129 0.39 0.76 -4.46
N VAL A 130 0.96 1.93 -4.20
CA VAL A 130 0.26 3.22 -4.25
C VAL A 130 1.01 4.17 -5.17
N ASP A 131 0.25 4.92 -6.00
CA ASP A 131 0.79 5.99 -6.81
C ASP A 131 0.62 7.31 -6.06
N ILE A 132 1.73 8.00 -5.79
CA ILE A 132 1.73 9.29 -5.11
C ILE A 132 2.42 10.37 -5.97
N PRO A 133 2.04 11.64 -5.83
CA PRO A 133 2.74 12.73 -6.53
C PRO A 133 4.21 12.77 -6.12
N ARG A 134 5.11 12.72 -7.11
CA ARG A 134 6.56 12.69 -6.88
C ARG A 134 7.05 13.91 -6.11
N PHE A 135 6.44 15.06 -6.32
CA PHE A 135 6.85 16.32 -5.66
C PHE A 135 6.52 16.33 -4.16
N MET A 136 5.54 15.55 -3.69
CA MET A 136 5.17 15.50 -2.27
C MET A 136 6.22 14.80 -1.42
N PHE A 137 6.82 13.73 -1.96
CA PHE A 137 7.77 12.89 -1.23
C PHE A 137 8.97 12.54 -2.12
N PRO A 138 9.83 13.52 -2.42
CA PRO A 138 10.97 13.31 -3.32
C PRO A 138 11.97 12.33 -2.71
N GLY A 139 12.25 11.23 -3.43
CA GLY A 139 13.16 10.19 -2.98
C GLY A 139 12.56 9.24 -1.93
N ALA A 140 11.23 9.13 -1.86
CA ALA A 140 10.56 8.10 -1.09
C ALA A 140 10.78 6.72 -1.70
N ASP A 141 10.95 5.70 -0.86
CA ASP A 141 11.26 4.33 -1.27
C ASP A 141 10.10 3.35 -1.04
N PHE A 142 9.37 3.49 0.07
CA PHE A 142 8.27 2.60 0.43
C PHE A 142 7.32 3.23 1.46
N VAL A 143 6.25 2.53 1.74
CA VAL A 143 5.23 2.92 2.71
C VAL A 143 5.04 1.81 3.73
N VAL A 144 4.84 2.17 4.99
CA VAL A 144 4.49 1.24 6.07
C VAL A 144 3.25 1.72 6.81
N LYS A 145 2.46 0.79 7.33
CA LYS A 145 1.34 1.11 8.21
C LYS A 145 1.82 1.26 9.65
N CYS A 146 1.47 2.35 10.30
CA CYS A 146 1.74 2.55 11.71
C CYS A 146 0.84 1.64 12.56
N ILE A 147 1.44 0.75 13.35
CA ILE A 147 0.72 -0.19 14.23
C ILE A 147 0.69 0.26 15.69
N GLY A 148 1.58 1.18 16.08
CA GLY A 148 1.68 1.72 17.44
C GLY A 148 1.12 3.14 17.56
N ASP A 149 1.07 3.63 18.78
CA ASP A 149 0.59 4.96 19.16
C ASP A 149 1.68 5.85 19.78
N SER A 150 2.92 5.39 19.75
CA SER A 150 4.05 6.07 20.44
C SER A 150 4.41 7.44 19.86
N LEU A 151 4.00 7.74 18.62
CA LEU A 151 4.19 9.04 17.96
C LEU A 151 2.89 9.86 17.87
N GLU A 152 1.84 9.47 18.57
CA GLU A 152 0.65 10.30 18.70
C GLU A 152 0.96 11.59 19.48
N PRO A 153 0.30 12.72 19.12
CA PRO A 153 -0.80 12.85 18.16
C PRO A 153 -0.38 12.99 16.70
N GLU A 154 0.91 13.14 16.40
CA GLU A 154 1.39 13.44 15.05
C GLU A 154 1.25 12.26 14.08
N ILE A 155 1.59 11.06 14.50
CA ILE A 155 1.42 9.83 13.73
C ILE A 155 0.55 8.90 14.54
N LYS A 156 -0.62 8.60 14.01
CA LYS A 156 -1.62 7.78 14.69
C LYS A 156 -1.56 6.33 14.25
N LYS A 157 -2.01 5.44 15.11
CA LYS A 157 -2.22 4.05 14.76
C LYS A 157 -3.13 3.95 13.53
N GLY A 158 -2.68 3.20 12.51
CA GLY A 158 -3.40 3.04 11.24
C GLY A 158 -2.95 3.99 10.13
N ASP A 159 -2.16 5.02 10.43
CA ASP A 159 -1.60 5.91 9.42
C ASP A 159 -0.65 5.15 8.48
N PHE A 160 -0.63 5.54 7.22
CA PHE A 160 0.36 5.11 6.24
C PHE A 160 1.51 6.10 6.21
N CYS A 161 2.69 5.64 6.57
CA CYS A 161 3.90 6.46 6.67
C CYS A 161 4.79 6.25 5.45
N VAL A 162 5.17 7.33 4.78
CA VAL A 162 6.10 7.31 3.66
C VAL A 162 7.52 7.32 4.18
N ILE A 163 8.31 6.37 3.75
CA ILE A 163 9.68 6.16 4.23
C ILE A 163 10.68 6.40 3.11
N LYS A 164 11.73 7.17 3.44
CA LYS A 164 12.95 7.27 2.65
C LYS A 164 14.03 6.44 3.34
N LYS A 165 14.60 5.45 2.63
CA LYS A 165 15.71 4.64 3.16
C LYS A 165 16.89 5.53 3.55
N MET A 166 17.42 5.29 4.73
CA MET A 166 18.61 5.95 5.26
C MET A 166 19.33 5.02 6.22
N THR A 167 20.64 5.18 6.35
CA THR A 167 21.47 4.48 7.33
C THR A 167 21.83 5.35 8.54
N ASP A 168 21.71 6.67 8.38
CA ASP A 168 22.04 7.64 9.41
C ASP A 168 20.78 8.27 10.00
N ALA A 169 20.77 8.42 11.32
CA ALA A 169 19.67 9.09 11.99
C ALA A 169 19.78 10.61 11.83
N LEU A 170 18.63 11.23 11.56
CA LEU A 170 18.50 12.69 11.64
C LEU A 170 17.97 13.06 13.02
N ASP A 171 18.69 13.97 13.70
CA ASP A 171 18.29 14.42 15.05
C ASP A 171 16.90 15.07 15.03
N ALA A 172 16.12 14.72 16.05
CA ALA A 172 14.76 15.22 16.25
C ALA A 172 13.77 14.93 15.08
N LYS A 173 14.05 13.92 14.27
CA LYS A 173 13.15 13.46 13.21
C LYS A 173 12.55 12.10 13.52
N PRO A 174 11.31 11.83 13.07
CA PRO A 174 10.73 10.51 13.18
C PRO A 174 11.45 9.54 12.23
N MET A 175 12.02 8.50 12.79
CA MET A 175 12.76 7.47 12.06
C MET A 175 12.09 6.12 12.23
N LEU A 176 12.11 5.32 11.17
CA LEU A 176 11.85 3.90 11.25
C LEU A 176 13.16 3.22 11.68
N VAL A 177 13.13 2.53 12.81
CA VAL A 177 14.31 1.92 13.43
C VAL A 177 14.06 0.46 13.76
N LYS A 178 15.11 -0.35 13.71
CA LYS A 178 15.15 -1.70 14.26
C LYS A 178 15.90 -1.66 15.57
N THR A 179 15.34 -2.32 16.57
CA THR A 179 15.92 -2.53 17.91
C THR A 179 15.96 -4.02 18.21
N THR A 180 16.48 -4.40 19.37
CA THR A 180 16.39 -5.77 19.89
C THR A 180 14.94 -6.26 20.01
N ASP A 181 13.98 -5.36 20.30
CA ASP A 181 12.56 -5.68 20.49
C ASP A 181 11.76 -5.70 19.19
N GLY A 182 12.39 -5.34 18.06
CA GLY A 182 11.74 -5.31 16.75
C GLY A 182 11.80 -3.96 16.06
N ILE A 183 10.91 -3.75 15.08
CA ILE A 183 10.87 -2.54 14.26
C ILE A 183 9.82 -1.59 14.81
N CYS A 184 10.21 -0.33 14.99
CA CYS A 184 9.32 0.72 15.48
C CYS A 184 9.64 2.09 14.87
N MET A 185 8.72 3.03 15.01
CA MET A 185 8.95 4.44 14.66
C MET A 185 9.22 5.22 15.95
N LYS A 186 10.33 5.96 15.99
CA LYS A 186 10.75 6.78 17.12
C LYS A 186 11.42 8.07 16.66
N ILE A 187 11.40 9.09 17.53
CA ILE A 187 12.26 10.27 17.38
C ILE A 187 13.64 9.91 17.89
N VAL A 188 14.63 9.98 17.02
CA VAL A 188 16.01 9.70 17.41
C VAL A 188 16.66 10.99 17.91
N ARG A 189 17.27 10.96 19.08
CA ARG A 189 18.00 12.07 19.69
C ARG A 189 19.38 11.60 20.16
N LYS A 190 20.36 12.48 20.04
CA LYS A 190 21.68 12.27 20.67
C LYS A 190 21.83 13.23 21.86
N ASP A 191 22.32 12.72 22.95
CA ASP A 191 22.69 13.56 24.09
C ASP A 191 24.08 14.18 23.90
N LYS A 192 24.51 14.97 24.88
CA LYS A 192 25.82 15.65 24.86
C LYS A 192 27.01 14.69 24.88
N GLU A 193 26.79 13.47 25.32
CA GLU A 193 27.78 12.40 25.39
C GLU A 193 27.79 11.54 24.11
N GLY A 194 26.94 11.86 23.14
CA GLY A 194 26.79 11.15 21.86
C GLY A 194 25.93 9.89 21.93
N LYS A 195 25.28 9.63 23.06
CA LYS A 195 24.42 8.47 23.27
C LYS A 195 23.10 8.64 22.56
N THR A 196 22.67 7.60 21.87
CA THR A 196 21.44 7.65 21.08
C THR A 196 20.23 7.24 21.90
N TRP A 197 19.25 8.13 21.95
CA TRP A 197 17.97 7.94 22.64
C TRP A 197 16.84 7.74 21.63
N LEU A 198 15.95 6.82 21.93
CA LEU A 198 14.70 6.59 21.21
C LEU A 198 13.56 7.23 22.03
N CYS A 199 13.01 8.31 21.49
CA CYS A 199 11.99 9.10 22.12
C CYS A 199 10.62 8.89 21.44
N SER A 200 9.57 9.10 22.20
CA SER A 200 8.17 9.08 21.74
C SER A 200 7.58 10.48 21.84
N LEU A 201 6.58 10.79 21.02
CA LEU A 201 5.80 12.01 21.19
C LEU A 201 4.69 11.80 22.22
N ASN A 202 4.15 10.60 22.29
CA ASN A 202 3.16 10.23 23.28
C ASN A 202 3.80 10.17 24.68
N PRO A 203 3.33 10.99 25.63
CA PRO A 203 3.94 11.10 26.96
C PRO A 203 3.83 9.81 27.81
N ASN A 204 2.97 8.88 27.42
CA ASN A 204 2.86 7.59 28.09
C ASN A 204 4.11 6.70 27.87
N TYR A 205 4.98 7.06 26.93
CA TYR A 205 6.19 6.32 26.62
C TYR A 205 7.43 7.10 27.03
N LYS A 206 8.19 6.58 27.96
CA LYS A 206 9.47 7.17 28.37
C LYS A 206 10.55 6.97 27.30
N PRO A 207 11.47 7.93 27.11
CA PRO A 207 12.66 7.73 26.29
C PRO A 207 13.48 6.56 26.81
N PHE A 208 14.07 5.79 25.89
CA PHE A 208 14.94 4.66 26.25
C PHE A 208 16.13 4.55 25.29
N ILE A 209 17.09 3.75 25.67
CA ILE A 209 18.27 3.40 24.90
C ILE A 209 18.16 1.92 24.57
N SER A 210 18.39 1.54 23.32
CA SER A 210 18.53 0.15 22.91
C SER A 210 20.00 -0.20 22.75
N GLU A 211 20.37 -1.44 23.08
CA GLU A 211 21.73 -1.95 22.89
C GLU A 211 22.11 -1.99 21.40
N GLU A 212 21.14 -2.31 20.55
CA GLU A 212 21.30 -2.31 19.11
C GLU A 212 20.23 -1.42 18.46
N ILE A 213 20.69 -0.47 17.63
CA ILE A 213 19.82 0.40 16.85
C ILE A 213 20.31 0.38 15.41
N THR A 214 19.46 -0.08 14.51
CA THR A 214 19.66 0.06 13.06
C THR A 214 18.65 1.03 12.50
N ILE A 215 19.12 2.09 11.84
CA ILE A 215 18.26 3.04 11.14
C ILE A 215 17.81 2.41 9.83
N ILE A 216 16.51 2.37 9.60
CA ILE A 216 15.89 1.86 8.38
C ILE A 216 15.57 3.00 7.43
N GLY A 217 15.06 4.12 7.98
CA GLY A 217 14.71 5.25 7.15
C GLY A 217 14.04 6.40 7.89
N LEU A 218 13.92 7.51 7.17
CA LEU A 218 13.22 8.71 7.62
C LEU A 218 11.73 8.59 7.29
N VAL A 219 10.89 8.93 8.25
CA VAL A 219 9.45 9.15 8.00
C VAL A 219 9.28 10.52 7.39
N MET A 220 9.01 10.58 6.08
CA MET A 220 8.86 11.82 5.33
C MET A 220 7.51 12.50 5.53
N GLY A 221 6.50 11.70 5.81
CA GLY A 221 5.12 12.16 6.03
C GLY A 221 4.16 10.99 6.16
N ARG A 222 2.90 11.32 6.35
CA ARG A 222 1.85 10.33 6.55
C ARG A 222 0.56 10.74 5.87
N TRP A 223 -0.31 9.76 5.61
CA TRP A 223 -1.73 9.99 5.37
C TRP A 223 -2.55 8.98 6.16
N ASN A 224 -3.76 9.35 6.46
CA ASN A 224 -4.76 8.46 7.04
C ASN A 224 -5.95 8.37 6.10
N ARG A 225 -6.50 7.19 5.97
CA ARG A 225 -7.84 7.03 5.45
C ARG A 225 -8.76 7.47 6.59
N THR A 226 -9.41 8.62 6.46
CA THR A 226 -10.45 9.01 7.40
C THR A 226 -11.46 7.89 7.42
N ASP A 227 -11.43 7.09 8.48
CA ASP A 227 -12.53 6.18 8.75
C ASP A 227 -13.78 7.06 8.87
N ARG A 228 -14.89 6.56 8.33
CA ARG A 228 -16.18 7.24 8.34
C ARG A 228 -16.69 7.36 9.79
N HIS A 229 -16.04 8.18 10.58
CA HIS A 229 -16.58 8.58 11.85
C HIS A 229 -17.68 9.62 11.55
N ASN A 230 -18.90 9.31 11.96
CA ASN A 230 -19.94 10.31 12.05
C ASN A 230 -19.46 11.35 13.06
N TYR A 231 -19.01 12.50 12.57
CA TYR A 231 -18.70 13.62 13.44
C TYR A 231 -20.04 14.12 14.02
N HIS A 232 -20.28 13.87 15.29
CA HIS A 232 -21.34 14.56 16.03
C HIS A 232 -20.90 16.00 16.22
N VAL A 233 -21.42 16.89 15.39
CA VAL A 233 -21.32 18.32 15.60
C VAL A 233 -22.58 18.71 16.34
N GLU A 234 -22.44 19.13 17.60
CA GLU A 234 -23.53 19.74 18.35
C GLU A 234 -23.81 21.09 17.70
N LEU A 235 -25.03 21.26 17.20
CA LEU A 235 -25.49 22.57 16.73
C LEU A 235 -25.80 23.44 17.96
N PRO A 236 -25.43 24.75 17.95
CA PRO A 236 -25.81 25.64 19.03
C PRO A 236 -27.33 25.64 19.14
N GLU A 237 -27.83 25.44 20.34
CA GLU A 237 -29.25 25.63 20.65
C GLU A 237 -29.61 27.08 20.35
N GLY A 238 -30.57 27.29 19.45
CA GLY A 238 -31.08 28.61 19.03
C GLY A 238 -31.99 29.24 20.07
#